data_599b38a52360b1b9f53e6ae2358f7c41
#
_entry.id   599b38a52360b1b9f53e6ae2358f7c41
#
_cell.length_a   1.000
_cell.length_b   1.000
_cell.length_c   1.000
_cell.angle_alpha   90.00
_cell.angle_beta   90.00
_cell.angle_gamma   90.00
#
_symmetry.space_group_name_H-M   'P 1'
#
loop_
_entity.id
_entity.type
_entity.pdbx_description
1 polymer ?
#
loop_
_entity_poly.entity_id
_entity_poly.type
_entity_poly.pdbx_seq_one_letter_code
_entity_poly.pdbx_strand_id
1 'polypeptide(L)'
;MSDGDDLILAIATPAAQAAAGATDTIPIVGTAITDFAESGLVESNDAPGGNVTGTSDLNPVTDQIDLLLKLVPDAKTVGVLFCSAEANSELQAKMAEEACAAAGLATERYTVSSSNEIQQVVESMAGKVDAIYAPTDNTIAAGMATVAMVANDNGIPTICGEENMVEQGGLATYSLNYYDLGYKAGEMAVRILVEGEKPADMPIEYLSGDDLKFVVNEETAATLGIDVSGIGE
;
A
#
# COMPACT_ATOMS: atom_id res chain seq x y z
N MET A 1 20.15 -8.33 19.13
CA MET A 1 20.53 -6.93 19.06
C MET A 1 21.40 -6.61 20.26
N SER A 2 22.68 -6.43 20.06
CA SER A 2 23.66 -6.23 21.14
C SER A 2 24.61 -5.07 20.83
N ASP A 3 24.33 -4.27 19.79
CA ASP A 3 25.30 -3.31 19.23
C ASP A 3 25.13 -1.89 19.77
N GLY A 4 24.17 -1.68 20.73
CA GLY A 4 23.98 -0.40 21.38
C GLY A 4 23.25 0.62 20.50
N ASP A 5 22.34 0.17 19.65
CA ASP A 5 21.47 1.05 18.85
C ASP A 5 20.53 1.84 19.76
N ASP A 6 20.45 3.16 19.53
CA ASP A 6 19.60 4.06 20.30
C ASP A 6 18.18 4.15 19.74
N LEU A 7 17.97 3.77 18.46
CA LEU A 7 16.70 3.77 17.77
C LEU A 7 16.77 2.86 16.55
N ILE A 8 15.63 2.25 16.18
CA ILE A 8 15.44 1.48 14.94
C ILE A 8 14.48 2.24 14.05
N LEU A 9 14.89 2.51 12.80
CA LEU A 9 13.98 2.94 11.74
C LEU A 9 13.54 1.69 10.97
N ALA A 10 12.24 1.38 11.00
CA ALA A 10 11.68 0.24 10.31
C ALA A 10 10.81 0.67 9.12
N ILE A 11 11.11 0.16 7.94
CA ILE A 11 10.37 0.50 6.71
C ILE A 11 9.50 -0.69 6.32
N ALA A 12 8.22 -0.46 6.15
CA ALA A 12 7.17 -1.43 5.86
C ALA A 12 6.74 -2.30 7.07
N THR A 13 5.50 -2.77 7.02
CA THR A 13 4.86 -3.53 8.10
C THR A 13 5.64 -4.77 8.53
N PRO A 14 6.10 -5.66 7.62
CA PRO A 14 6.84 -6.87 8.02
C PRO A 14 8.16 -6.56 8.74
N ALA A 15 8.87 -5.51 8.32
CA ALA A 15 10.12 -5.11 8.96
C ALA A 15 9.87 -4.54 10.37
N ALA A 16 8.82 -3.74 10.54
CA ALA A 16 8.44 -3.21 11.84
C ALA A 16 7.99 -4.32 12.80
N GLN A 17 7.21 -5.29 12.32
CA GLN A 17 6.81 -6.45 13.11
C GLN A 17 8.02 -7.28 13.55
N ALA A 18 9.00 -7.50 12.67
CA ALA A 18 10.24 -8.20 13.01
C ALA A 18 11.07 -7.43 14.06
N ALA A 19 11.16 -6.09 13.93
CA ALA A 19 11.84 -5.24 14.89
C ALA A 19 11.15 -5.24 16.25
N ALA A 20 9.82 -5.07 16.28
CA ALA A 20 9.03 -5.09 17.52
C ALA A 20 9.08 -6.46 18.21
N GLY A 21 9.11 -7.56 17.45
CA GLY A 21 9.31 -8.90 18.00
C GLY A 21 10.70 -9.15 18.59
N ALA A 22 11.68 -8.31 18.28
CA ALA A 22 13.07 -8.49 18.73
C ALA A 22 13.45 -7.59 19.92
N THR A 23 12.70 -6.52 20.21
CA THR A 23 12.95 -5.61 21.33
C THR A 23 11.67 -4.93 21.79
N ASP A 24 11.55 -4.75 23.10
CA ASP A 24 10.49 -3.98 23.77
C ASP A 24 11.01 -2.70 24.44
N THR A 25 12.32 -2.39 24.26
CA THR A 25 13.01 -1.29 24.94
C THR A 25 13.65 -0.28 24.00
N ILE A 26 14.18 -0.73 22.86
CA ILE A 26 14.76 0.17 21.87
C ILE A 26 13.61 0.88 21.14
N PRO A 27 13.55 2.21 21.08
CA PRO A 27 12.58 2.94 20.30
C PRO A 27 12.55 2.49 18.84
N ILE A 28 11.36 2.31 18.29
CA ILE A 28 11.16 1.97 16.88
C ILE A 28 10.31 3.06 16.25
N VAL A 29 10.82 3.71 15.23
CA VAL A 29 10.06 4.58 14.34
C VAL A 29 9.77 3.82 13.05
N GLY A 30 8.49 3.52 12.83
CA GLY A 30 8.03 2.90 11.60
C GLY A 30 7.70 3.93 10.52
N THR A 31 7.88 3.57 9.26
CA THR A 31 7.38 4.35 8.12
C THR A 31 6.92 3.43 7.01
N ALA A 32 6.04 3.90 6.13
CA ALA A 32 5.42 3.07 5.11
C ALA A 32 4.71 1.84 5.73
N ILE A 33 3.93 2.08 6.76
CA ILE A 33 3.12 1.08 7.47
C ILE A 33 1.66 1.48 7.35
N THR A 34 0.84 0.60 6.80
CA THR A 34 -0.55 0.89 6.50
C THR A 34 -1.37 1.24 7.74
N ASP A 35 -1.36 0.37 8.76
CA ASP A 35 -2.00 0.61 10.04
C ASP A 35 -1.24 -0.10 11.15
N PHE A 36 -0.79 0.67 12.15
CA PHE A 36 0.04 0.16 13.24
C PHE A 36 -0.76 -0.69 14.22
N ALA A 37 -1.99 -0.27 14.53
CA ALA A 37 -2.84 -0.99 15.47
C ALA A 37 -3.33 -2.31 14.88
N GLU A 38 -3.84 -2.31 13.64
CA GLU A 38 -4.28 -3.53 12.94
C GLU A 38 -3.11 -4.50 12.67
N SER A 39 -1.89 -3.97 12.56
CA SER A 39 -0.67 -4.78 12.41
C SER A 39 -0.13 -5.33 13.74
N GLY A 40 -0.77 -4.99 14.87
CA GLY A 40 -0.37 -5.44 16.21
C GLY A 40 0.93 -4.80 16.72
N LEU A 41 1.29 -3.64 16.21
CA LEU A 41 2.51 -2.91 16.57
C LEU A 41 2.31 -1.97 17.75
N VAL A 42 1.11 -1.45 17.92
CA VAL A 42 0.73 -0.48 18.97
C VAL A 42 -0.64 -0.82 19.57
N GLU A 43 -0.98 -0.26 20.72
CA GLU A 43 -2.30 -0.44 21.35
C GLU A 43 -3.40 0.27 20.55
N SER A 44 -3.10 1.51 20.10
CA SER A 44 -3.93 2.27 19.18
C SER A 44 -3.06 3.28 18.41
N ASN A 45 -3.53 3.75 17.25
CA ASN A 45 -2.78 4.76 16.48
C ASN A 45 -2.72 6.12 17.19
N ASP A 46 -3.71 6.46 18.02
CA ASP A 46 -3.75 7.70 18.80
C ASP A 46 -2.90 7.64 20.09
N ALA A 47 -2.72 6.44 20.65
CA ALA A 47 -1.96 6.21 21.88
C ALA A 47 -1.19 4.88 21.77
N PRO A 48 0.02 4.88 21.20
CA PRO A 48 0.79 3.68 20.91
C PRO A 48 1.09 2.79 22.12
N GLY A 49 1.39 3.37 23.29
CA GLY A 49 1.51 2.65 24.58
C GLY A 49 2.81 1.87 24.77
N GLY A 50 3.58 1.61 23.71
CA GLY A 50 4.79 0.81 23.70
C GLY A 50 6.04 1.54 23.24
N ASN A 51 7.00 0.80 22.66
CA ASN A 51 8.24 1.36 22.12
C ASN A 51 8.18 1.65 20.60
N VAL A 52 7.01 1.52 19.98
CA VAL A 52 6.78 1.74 18.55
C VAL A 52 5.94 2.98 18.33
N THR A 53 6.31 3.81 17.35
CA THR A 53 5.53 4.90 16.76
C THR A 53 5.92 5.06 15.29
N GLY A 54 5.37 6.04 14.57
CA GLY A 54 5.81 6.30 13.19
C GLY A 54 4.76 6.96 12.31
N THR A 55 4.91 6.75 11.00
CA THR A 55 4.08 7.35 9.96
C THR A 55 3.33 6.29 9.15
N SER A 56 2.02 6.51 8.97
CA SER A 56 1.16 5.62 8.18
C SER A 56 1.16 6.01 6.70
N ASP A 57 1.22 5.00 5.83
CA ASP A 57 1.06 5.14 4.38
C ASP A 57 -0.31 4.66 3.89
N LEU A 58 -1.31 4.61 4.76
CA LEU A 58 -2.65 4.22 4.36
C LEU A 58 -3.17 5.14 3.27
N ASN A 59 -3.12 4.66 2.05
CA ASN A 59 -3.63 5.34 0.87
C ASN A 59 -5.17 5.29 0.83
N PRO A 60 -5.83 6.22 0.13
CA PRO A 60 -7.29 6.31 0.08
C PRO A 60 -7.87 5.24 -0.85
N VAL A 61 -8.03 4.02 -0.33
CA VAL A 61 -8.53 2.86 -1.09
C VAL A 61 -9.85 3.15 -1.80
N THR A 62 -10.77 3.88 -1.15
CA THR A 62 -12.05 4.27 -1.78
C THR A 62 -11.82 5.14 -3.02
N ASP A 63 -10.94 6.15 -2.94
CA ASP A 63 -10.66 7.02 -4.07
C ASP A 63 -9.96 6.26 -5.21
N GLN A 64 -9.16 5.24 -4.88
CA GLN A 64 -8.53 4.35 -5.86
C GLN A 64 -9.57 3.46 -6.57
N ILE A 65 -10.60 3.00 -5.88
CA ILE A 65 -11.73 2.28 -6.52
C ILE A 65 -12.60 3.23 -7.35
N ASP A 66 -12.82 4.46 -6.91
CA ASP A 66 -13.49 5.48 -7.71
C ASP A 66 -12.68 5.84 -8.98
N LEU A 67 -11.35 5.88 -8.87
CA LEU A 67 -10.45 6.03 -10.00
C LEU A 67 -10.58 4.85 -10.99
N LEU A 68 -10.67 3.61 -10.48
CA LEU A 68 -10.92 2.43 -11.32
C LEU A 68 -12.17 2.61 -12.17
N LEU A 69 -13.28 3.06 -11.58
CA LEU A 69 -14.54 3.26 -12.29
C LEU A 69 -14.49 4.44 -13.28
N LYS A 70 -13.67 5.47 -13.01
CA LYS A 70 -13.45 6.56 -13.98
C LYS A 70 -12.70 6.07 -15.21
N LEU A 71 -11.72 5.18 -15.02
CA LEU A 71 -10.87 4.64 -16.09
C LEU A 71 -11.52 3.45 -16.82
N VAL A 72 -12.32 2.64 -16.11
CA VAL A 72 -12.97 1.42 -16.60
C VAL A 72 -14.46 1.47 -16.22
N PRO A 73 -15.27 2.35 -16.82
CA PRO A 73 -16.66 2.59 -16.39
C PRO A 73 -17.60 1.40 -16.56
N ASP A 74 -17.24 0.45 -17.41
CA ASP A 74 -18.02 -0.77 -17.65
C ASP A 74 -17.58 -1.95 -16.78
N ALA A 75 -16.62 -1.77 -15.86
CA ALA A 75 -16.15 -2.80 -14.95
C ALA A 75 -17.30 -3.35 -14.09
N LYS A 76 -17.31 -4.65 -13.88
CA LYS A 76 -18.28 -5.39 -13.05
C LYS A 76 -17.59 -6.23 -11.99
N THR A 77 -16.42 -6.76 -12.30
CA THR A 77 -15.66 -7.66 -11.44
C THR A 77 -14.23 -7.18 -11.30
N VAL A 78 -13.81 -6.94 -10.07
CA VAL A 78 -12.45 -6.51 -9.72
C VAL A 78 -11.71 -7.68 -9.07
N GLY A 79 -10.55 -8.04 -9.62
CA GLY A 79 -9.63 -8.97 -8.99
C GLY A 79 -8.77 -8.23 -7.96
N VAL A 80 -8.86 -8.60 -6.70
CA VAL A 80 -8.00 -8.05 -5.64
C VAL A 80 -6.78 -8.94 -5.49
N LEU A 81 -5.61 -8.45 -5.95
CA LEU A 81 -4.36 -9.20 -6.00
C LEU A 81 -3.44 -8.78 -4.85
N PHE A 82 -3.11 -9.71 -3.94
CA PHE A 82 -2.28 -9.40 -2.79
C PHE A 82 -1.55 -10.62 -2.21
N CYS A 83 -0.55 -10.36 -1.36
CA CYS A 83 0.18 -11.39 -0.60
C CYS A 83 -0.57 -11.74 0.68
N SER A 84 -1.00 -12.99 0.81
CA SER A 84 -1.72 -13.49 2.00
C SER A 84 -0.87 -13.54 3.27
N ALA A 85 0.46 -13.38 3.17
CA ALA A 85 1.37 -13.36 4.31
C ALA A 85 1.57 -11.95 4.89
N GLU A 86 1.02 -10.90 4.27
CA GLU A 86 1.17 -9.51 4.70
C GLU A 86 -0.14 -8.99 5.33
N ALA A 87 -0.09 -8.61 6.62
CA ALA A 87 -1.27 -8.13 7.35
C ALA A 87 -1.82 -6.80 6.78
N ASN A 88 -0.93 -5.88 6.35
CA ASN A 88 -1.29 -4.64 5.66
C ASN A 88 -2.09 -4.89 4.38
N SER A 89 -1.73 -5.93 3.64
CA SER A 89 -2.38 -6.26 2.37
C SER A 89 -3.78 -6.86 2.58
N GLU A 90 -3.94 -7.73 3.58
CA GLU A 90 -5.26 -8.26 3.96
C GLU A 90 -6.22 -7.16 4.43
N LEU A 91 -5.72 -6.17 5.19
CA LEU A 91 -6.52 -5.01 5.61
C LEU A 91 -7.01 -4.22 4.41
N GLN A 92 -6.09 -3.83 3.50
CA GLN A 92 -6.45 -3.05 2.32
C GLN A 92 -7.33 -3.84 1.33
N ALA A 93 -7.14 -5.17 1.23
CA ALA A 93 -8.02 -6.02 0.45
C ALA A 93 -9.47 -5.97 0.94
N LYS A 94 -9.69 -6.02 2.25
CA LYS A 94 -11.04 -5.84 2.85
C LYS A 94 -11.61 -4.46 2.54
N MET A 95 -10.81 -3.41 2.70
CA MET A 95 -11.24 -2.04 2.38
C MET A 95 -11.63 -1.91 0.90
N ALA A 96 -10.87 -2.53 0.00
CA ALA A 96 -11.17 -2.54 -1.44
C ALA A 96 -12.45 -3.31 -1.75
N GLU A 97 -12.69 -4.46 -1.09
CA GLU A 97 -13.93 -5.22 -1.22
C GLU A 97 -15.15 -4.42 -0.75
N GLU A 98 -15.02 -3.72 0.37
CA GLU A 98 -16.08 -2.84 0.90
C GLU A 98 -16.36 -1.68 -0.06
N ALA A 99 -15.32 -1.01 -0.58
CA ALA A 99 -15.45 0.07 -1.55
C ALA A 99 -16.08 -0.43 -2.87
N CYS A 100 -15.63 -1.56 -3.39
CA CYS A 100 -16.21 -2.21 -4.58
C CYS A 100 -17.68 -2.55 -4.38
N ALA A 101 -18.04 -3.15 -3.23
CA ALA A 101 -19.43 -3.48 -2.90
C ALA A 101 -20.32 -2.24 -2.82
N ALA A 102 -19.81 -1.14 -2.23
CA ALA A 102 -20.51 0.14 -2.17
C ALA A 102 -20.73 0.74 -3.57
N ALA A 103 -19.77 0.53 -4.48
CA ALA A 103 -19.85 0.94 -5.88
C ALA A 103 -20.63 -0.03 -6.79
N GLY A 104 -21.14 -1.15 -6.26
CA GLY A 104 -21.89 -2.14 -7.02
C GLY A 104 -21.04 -3.10 -7.85
N LEU A 105 -19.74 -3.19 -7.57
CA LEU A 105 -18.80 -4.11 -8.20
C LEU A 105 -18.73 -5.45 -7.45
N ALA A 106 -18.55 -6.53 -8.17
CA ALA A 106 -18.15 -7.81 -7.59
C ALA A 106 -16.63 -7.86 -7.40
N THR A 107 -16.17 -8.62 -6.41
CA THR A 107 -14.74 -8.82 -6.15
C THR A 107 -14.39 -10.30 -6.14
N GLU A 108 -13.21 -10.64 -6.64
CA GLU A 108 -12.59 -11.96 -6.51
C GLU A 108 -11.19 -11.80 -5.92
N ARG A 109 -10.86 -12.58 -4.89
CA ARG A 109 -9.53 -12.59 -4.26
C ARG A 109 -8.57 -13.44 -5.05
N TYR A 110 -7.40 -12.89 -5.34
CA TYR A 110 -6.27 -13.57 -5.94
C TYR A 110 -5.04 -13.37 -5.04
N THR A 111 -4.58 -14.44 -4.42
CA THR A 111 -3.51 -14.34 -3.44
C THR A 111 -2.26 -15.07 -3.88
N VAL A 112 -1.11 -14.51 -3.51
CA VAL A 112 0.18 -15.14 -3.61
C VAL A 112 0.77 -15.32 -2.20
N SER A 113 1.68 -16.28 -2.05
CA SER A 113 2.50 -16.41 -0.84
C SER A 113 3.95 -15.94 -1.07
N SER A 114 4.33 -15.78 -2.34
CA SER A 114 5.63 -15.28 -2.76
C SER A 114 5.57 -14.72 -4.18
N SER A 115 6.57 -13.91 -4.55
CA SER A 115 6.66 -13.31 -5.90
C SER A 115 6.76 -14.34 -7.04
N ASN A 116 7.20 -15.55 -6.75
CA ASN A 116 7.29 -16.63 -7.77
C ASN A 116 5.92 -17.10 -8.29
N GLU A 117 4.85 -16.85 -7.55
CA GLU A 117 3.49 -17.27 -7.91
C GLU A 117 2.75 -16.21 -8.74
N ILE A 118 3.25 -14.98 -8.79
CA ILE A 118 2.57 -13.82 -9.39
C ILE A 118 2.15 -14.10 -10.82
N GLN A 119 3.06 -14.57 -11.68
CA GLN A 119 2.74 -14.82 -13.08
C GLN A 119 1.54 -15.76 -13.23
N GLN A 120 1.58 -16.92 -12.57
CA GLN A 120 0.52 -17.93 -12.67
C GLN A 120 -0.81 -17.41 -12.13
N VAL A 121 -0.77 -16.65 -11.02
CA VAL A 121 -1.99 -16.09 -10.42
C VAL A 121 -2.60 -15.05 -11.33
N VAL A 122 -1.82 -14.11 -11.88
CA VAL A 122 -2.32 -13.10 -12.81
C VAL A 122 -2.82 -13.72 -14.13
N GLU A 123 -2.13 -14.71 -14.68
CA GLU A 123 -2.62 -15.48 -15.84
C GLU A 123 -4.00 -16.11 -15.58
N SER A 124 -4.24 -16.55 -14.34
CA SER A 124 -5.52 -17.15 -13.95
C SER A 124 -6.70 -16.17 -13.90
N MET A 125 -6.42 -14.85 -13.86
CA MET A 125 -7.41 -13.77 -13.84
C MET A 125 -7.97 -13.47 -15.24
N ALA A 126 -7.25 -13.86 -16.31
CA ALA A 126 -7.63 -13.56 -17.68
C ALA A 126 -9.04 -14.06 -18.02
N GLY A 127 -9.89 -13.14 -18.52
CA GLY A 127 -11.27 -13.39 -18.87
C GLY A 127 -12.24 -13.60 -17.69
N LYS A 128 -11.79 -13.37 -16.44
CA LYS A 128 -12.62 -13.48 -15.25
C LYS A 128 -12.87 -12.12 -14.58
N VAL A 129 -11.92 -11.20 -14.70
CA VAL A 129 -12.00 -9.88 -14.08
C VAL A 129 -11.88 -8.80 -15.14
N ASP A 130 -12.49 -7.63 -14.88
CA ASP A 130 -12.45 -6.48 -15.77
C ASP A 130 -11.31 -5.53 -15.42
N ALA A 131 -10.84 -5.57 -14.17
CA ALA A 131 -9.69 -4.82 -13.67
C ALA A 131 -9.04 -5.54 -12.49
N ILE A 132 -7.78 -5.21 -12.22
CA ILE A 132 -7.05 -5.63 -11.03
C ILE A 132 -6.91 -4.43 -10.09
N TYR A 133 -7.15 -4.64 -8.80
CA TYR A 133 -6.70 -3.78 -7.73
C TYR A 133 -5.56 -4.46 -6.98
N ALA A 134 -4.40 -3.82 -6.94
CA ALA A 134 -3.22 -4.28 -6.20
C ALA A 134 -2.89 -3.25 -5.10
N PRO A 135 -3.16 -3.55 -3.81
CA PRO A 135 -2.90 -2.63 -2.69
C PRO A 135 -1.42 -2.33 -2.50
N THR A 136 -1.07 -1.50 -1.51
CA THR A 136 0.33 -1.32 -1.05
C THR A 136 0.83 -2.62 -0.42
N ASP A 137 1.36 -3.49 -1.26
CA ASP A 137 1.81 -4.85 -0.96
C ASP A 137 3.27 -5.01 -1.37
N ASN A 138 4.15 -5.36 -0.42
CA ASN A 138 5.59 -5.41 -0.69
C ASN A 138 5.97 -6.52 -1.68
N THR A 139 5.28 -7.65 -1.61
CA THR A 139 5.52 -8.80 -2.49
C THR A 139 5.04 -8.51 -3.92
N ILE A 140 3.86 -7.92 -4.06
CA ILE A 140 3.31 -7.52 -5.36
C ILE A 140 4.14 -6.39 -5.97
N ALA A 141 4.50 -5.36 -5.18
CA ALA A 141 5.35 -4.26 -5.64
C ALA A 141 6.71 -4.76 -6.16
N ALA A 142 7.35 -5.69 -5.44
CA ALA A 142 8.60 -6.30 -5.89
C ALA A 142 8.46 -7.11 -7.21
N GLY A 143 7.26 -7.60 -7.52
CA GLY A 143 6.96 -8.33 -8.74
C GLY A 143 6.09 -7.58 -9.74
N MET A 144 5.88 -6.28 -9.55
CA MET A 144 4.90 -5.49 -10.31
C MET A 144 5.14 -5.50 -11.82
N ALA A 145 6.40 -5.51 -12.25
CA ALA A 145 6.72 -5.65 -13.68
C ALA A 145 6.16 -6.95 -14.29
N THR A 146 6.11 -8.04 -13.53
CA THR A 146 5.49 -9.29 -13.97
C THR A 146 3.96 -9.19 -13.99
N VAL A 147 3.36 -8.56 -12.96
CA VAL A 147 1.92 -8.27 -12.93
C VAL A 147 1.53 -7.48 -14.17
N ALA A 148 2.22 -6.35 -14.40
CA ALA A 148 1.94 -5.45 -15.51
C ALA A 148 2.06 -6.13 -16.89
N MET A 149 3.15 -6.88 -17.09
CA MET A 149 3.35 -7.63 -18.33
C MET A 149 2.18 -8.56 -18.63
N VAL A 150 1.81 -9.41 -17.66
CA VAL A 150 0.76 -10.41 -17.86
C VAL A 150 -0.62 -9.77 -17.95
N ALA A 151 -0.92 -8.78 -17.11
CA ALA A 151 -2.20 -8.08 -17.09
C ALA A 151 -2.42 -7.30 -18.41
N ASN A 152 -1.42 -6.53 -18.84
CA ASN A 152 -1.50 -5.73 -20.06
C ASN A 152 -1.62 -6.60 -21.32
N ASP A 153 -0.89 -7.73 -21.40
CA ASP A 153 -1.00 -8.70 -22.51
C ASP A 153 -2.40 -9.32 -22.58
N ASN A 154 -3.13 -9.37 -21.47
CA ASN A 154 -4.51 -9.88 -21.41
C ASN A 154 -5.56 -8.75 -21.42
N GLY A 155 -5.15 -7.48 -21.59
CA GLY A 155 -6.05 -6.34 -21.65
C GLY A 155 -6.71 -6.01 -20.32
N ILE A 156 -6.07 -6.34 -19.17
CA ILE A 156 -6.62 -6.14 -17.82
C ILE A 156 -5.92 -4.92 -17.18
N PRO A 157 -6.59 -3.78 -17.02
CA PRO A 157 -6.03 -2.62 -16.34
C PRO A 157 -5.78 -2.90 -14.85
N THR A 158 -4.67 -2.39 -14.31
CA THR A 158 -4.31 -2.54 -12.90
C THR A 158 -4.27 -1.20 -12.20
N ILE A 159 -5.15 -0.99 -11.21
CA ILE A 159 -5.09 0.13 -10.29
C ILE A 159 -4.21 -0.27 -9.12
N CYS A 160 -3.24 0.57 -8.82
CA CYS A 160 -2.16 0.29 -7.88
C CYS A 160 -2.34 1.00 -6.55
N GLY A 161 -1.80 0.44 -5.48
CA GLY A 161 -1.78 1.02 -4.16
C GLY A 161 -0.84 2.21 -4.01
N GLU A 162 0.23 2.30 -4.86
CA GLU A 162 1.23 3.34 -4.76
C GLU A 162 1.94 3.64 -6.10
N GLU A 163 2.68 4.78 -6.14
CA GLU A 163 3.29 5.37 -7.34
C GLU A 163 4.29 4.43 -8.05
N ASN A 164 5.19 3.79 -7.29
CA ASN A 164 6.24 2.96 -7.88
C ASN A 164 5.67 1.73 -8.62
N MET A 165 4.52 1.19 -8.19
CA MET A 165 3.82 0.13 -8.92
C MET A 165 3.30 0.62 -10.29
N VAL A 166 2.87 1.88 -10.38
CA VAL A 166 2.46 2.50 -11.65
C VAL A 166 3.67 2.71 -12.55
N GLU A 167 4.81 3.16 -12.01
CA GLU A 167 6.07 3.31 -12.76
C GLU A 167 6.55 1.97 -13.34
N GLN A 168 6.27 0.86 -12.67
CA GLN A 168 6.62 -0.49 -13.11
C GLN A 168 5.59 -1.10 -14.10
N GLY A 169 4.62 -0.33 -14.56
CA GLY A 169 3.70 -0.72 -15.63
C GLY A 169 2.23 -0.92 -15.20
N GLY A 170 1.87 -0.66 -13.93
CA GLY A 170 0.48 -0.49 -13.54
C GLY A 170 -0.16 0.69 -14.24
N LEU A 171 -1.49 0.79 -14.25
CA LEU A 171 -2.18 1.83 -14.98
C LEU A 171 -2.18 3.17 -14.25
N ALA A 172 -2.70 3.23 -13.03
CA ALA A 172 -2.86 4.47 -12.29
C ALA A 172 -3.03 4.25 -10.79
N THR A 173 -2.85 5.33 -10.02
CA THR A 173 -3.13 5.39 -8.58
C THR A 173 -3.39 6.83 -8.11
N TYR A 174 -4.00 6.98 -6.94
CA TYR A 174 -3.77 8.09 -6.03
C TYR A 174 -2.79 7.64 -4.95
N SER A 175 -1.64 8.31 -4.82
CA SER A 175 -0.54 7.92 -3.95
C SER A 175 -0.10 9.03 -3.04
N LEU A 176 0.29 8.68 -1.83
CA LEU A 176 1.03 9.55 -0.92
C LEU A 176 2.49 9.69 -1.40
N ASN A 177 3.13 10.80 -0.99
CA ASN A 177 4.55 11.01 -1.23
C ASN A 177 5.39 10.27 -0.18
N TYR A 178 6.06 9.18 -0.58
CA TYR A 178 6.88 8.38 0.34
C TYR A 178 8.14 9.08 0.83
N TYR A 179 8.65 10.09 0.09
CA TYR A 179 9.75 10.92 0.59
C TYR A 179 9.30 11.76 1.79
N ASP A 180 8.15 12.41 1.70
CA ASP A 180 7.62 13.24 2.78
C ASP A 180 7.23 12.39 3.99
N LEU A 181 6.73 11.17 3.75
CA LEU A 181 6.46 10.19 4.80
C LEU A 181 7.74 9.82 5.58
N GLY A 182 8.80 9.50 4.85
CA GLY A 182 10.11 9.19 5.45
C GLY A 182 10.75 10.38 6.14
N TYR A 183 10.60 11.61 5.59
CA TYR A 183 11.08 12.83 6.22
C TYR A 183 10.38 13.07 7.57
N LYS A 184 9.06 12.93 7.60
CA LYS A 184 8.25 13.01 8.83
C LYS A 184 8.67 11.98 9.88
N ALA A 185 8.93 10.74 9.47
CA ALA A 185 9.48 9.71 10.35
C ALA A 185 10.87 10.10 10.91
N GLY A 186 11.70 10.76 10.10
CA GLY A 186 12.98 11.31 10.54
C GLY A 186 12.82 12.41 11.60
N GLU A 187 11.83 13.31 11.46
CA GLU A 187 11.51 14.32 12.47
C GLU A 187 11.06 13.66 13.79
N MET A 188 10.23 12.60 13.72
CA MET A 188 9.85 11.82 14.90
C MET A 188 11.06 11.18 15.59
N ALA A 189 12.01 10.64 14.82
CA ALA A 189 13.26 10.10 15.37
C ALA A 189 14.10 11.18 16.10
N VAL A 190 14.15 12.42 15.59
CA VAL A 190 14.82 13.55 16.26
C VAL A 190 14.12 13.88 17.58
N ARG A 191 12.80 13.92 17.62
CA ARG A 191 12.01 14.17 18.86
C ARG A 191 12.33 13.13 19.93
N ILE A 192 12.47 11.85 19.54
CA ILE A 192 12.84 10.79 20.49
C ILE A 192 14.30 10.95 20.97
N LEU A 193 15.25 11.06 20.04
CA LEU A 193 16.68 11.01 20.36
C LEU A 193 17.23 12.29 20.97
N VAL A 194 16.68 13.45 20.62
CA VAL A 194 17.20 14.77 21.00
C VAL A 194 16.31 15.44 22.04
N GLU A 195 14.98 15.35 21.88
CA GLU A 195 14.03 16.03 22.74
C GLU A 195 13.53 15.13 23.89
N GLY A 196 13.78 13.81 23.80
CA GLY A 196 13.46 12.83 24.84
C GLY A 196 11.99 12.44 24.89
N GLU A 197 11.25 12.66 23.80
CA GLU A 197 9.87 12.15 23.67
C GLU A 197 9.86 10.61 23.69
N LYS A 198 8.74 10.06 24.16
CA LYS A 198 8.58 8.61 24.25
C LYS A 198 7.67 8.11 23.15
N PRO A 199 8.04 7.07 22.40
CA PRO A 199 7.16 6.47 21.38
C PRO A 199 5.75 6.15 21.91
N ALA A 200 5.64 5.73 23.17
CA ALA A 200 4.37 5.41 23.81
C ALA A 200 3.36 6.58 23.81
N ASP A 201 3.85 7.81 23.86
CA ASP A 201 3.06 9.04 23.96
C ASP A 201 2.98 9.79 22.60
N MET A 202 3.59 9.24 21.55
CA MET A 202 3.64 9.85 20.22
C MET A 202 2.62 9.18 19.28
N PRO A 203 1.49 9.81 18.97
CA PRO A 203 0.51 9.25 18.03
C PRO A 203 1.13 8.92 16.67
N ILE A 204 0.55 7.96 15.97
CA ILE A 204 0.90 7.68 14.58
C ILE A 204 0.55 8.91 13.74
N GLU A 205 1.49 9.34 12.91
CA GLU A 205 1.31 10.51 12.06
C GLU A 205 0.95 10.12 10.64
N TYR A 206 0.15 10.97 10.00
CA TYR A 206 -0.35 10.80 8.63
C TYR A 206 0.08 11.99 7.78
N LEU A 207 0.22 11.79 6.48
CA LEU A 207 0.23 12.91 5.55
C LEU A 207 -1.20 13.43 5.36
N SER A 208 -1.34 14.71 4.98
CA SER A 208 -2.65 15.29 4.72
C SER A 208 -3.24 14.80 3.41
N GLY A 209 -4.58 14.87 3.26
CA GLY A 209 -5.23 14.52 1.99
C GLY A 209 -4.81 15.41 0.81
N ASP A 210 -4.30 16.62 1.08
CA ASP A 210 -3.78 17.55 0.05
C ASP A 210 -2.43 17.08 -0.53
N ASP A 211 -1.78 16.09 0.10
CA ASP A 211 -0.51 15.50 -0.35
C ASP A 211 -0.71 14.33 -1.32
N LEU A 212 -1.98 14.00 -1.68
CA LEU A 212 -2.27 12.95 -2.63
C LEU A 212 -1.92 13.38 -4.05
N LYS A 213 -1.20 12.52 -4.74
CA LYS A 213 -0.79 12.71 -6.14
C LYS A 213 -1.51 11.71 -7.04
N PHE A 214 -2.16 12.20 -8.09
CA PHE A 214 -2.59 11.33 -9.18
C PHE A 214 -1.36 10.95 -10.02
N VAL A 215 -1.19 9.65 -10.21
CA VAL A 215 -0.10 9.08 -11.02
C VAL A 215 -0.71 8.13 -12.04
N VAL A 216 -0.29 8.28 -13.30
CA VAL A 216 -0.74 7.45 -14.42
C VAL A 216 0.44 7.05 -15.30
N ASN A 217 0.39 5.82 -15.81
CA ASN A 217 1.30 5.32 -16.81
C ASN A 217 0.65 5.48 -18.20
N GLU A 218 1.08 6.51 -18.93
CA GLU A 218 0.52 6.83 -20.24
C GLU A 218 0.79 5.73 -21.29
N GLU A 219 1.92 5.01 -21.17
CA GLU A 219 2.26 3.90 -22.08
C GLU A 219 1.31 2.71 -21.85
N THR A 220 1.05 2.38 -20.59
CA THR A 220 0.07 1.36 -20.21
C THR A 220 -1.34 1.76 -20.64
N ALA A 221 -1.73 3.02 -20.40
CA ALA A 221 -3.03 3.54 -20.85
C ALA A 221 -3.20 3.42 -22.38
N ALA A 222 -2.17 3.81 -23.14
CA ALA A 222 -2.19 3.69 -24.60
C ALA A 222 -2.27 2.23 -25.06
N THR A 223 -1.55 1.32 -24.40
CA THR A 223 -1.56 -0.13 -24.70
C THR A 223 -2.95 -0.73 -24.48
N LEU A 224 -3.62 -0.31 -23.41
CA LEU A 224 -4.96 -0.79 -23.05
C LEU A 224 -6.08 -0.02 -23.77
N GLY A 225 -5.75 1.06 -24.50
CA GLY A 225 -6.73 1.92 -25.17
C GLY A 225 -7.62 2.70 -24.21
N ILE A 226 -7.12 3.02 -23.02
CA ILE A 226 -7.85 3.75 -21.97
C ILE A 226 -7.53 5.25 -22.08
N ASP A 227 -8.58 6.07 -22.11
CA ASP A 227 -8.44 7.54 -22.09
C ASP A 227 -8.24 8.00 -20.64
N VAL A 228 -7.11 8.64 -20.40
CA VAL A 228 -6.73 9.20 -19.10
C VAL A 228 -6.82 10.73 -19.06
N SER A 229 -7.29 11.35 -20.14
CA SER A 229 -7.43 12.81 -20.23
C SER A 229 -8.52 13.32 -19.26
N GLY A 230 -8.23 14.42 -18.57
CA GLY A 230 -9.18 15.04 -17.62
C GLY A 230 -9.33 14.31 -16.29
N ILE A 231 -8.48 13.33 -16.00
CA ILE A 231 -8.43 12.66 -14.69
C ILE A 231 -7.28 13.29 -13.90
N GLY A 232 -7.56 13.75 -12.67
CA GLY A 232 -6.56 14.38 -11.80
C GLY A 232 -6.47 15.91 -11.91
N GLU A 233 -7.41 16.55 -12.66
CA GLU A 233 -7.57 18.01 -12.68
C GLU A 233 -8.47 18.54 -11.56
#